data_295cd2e115ed673f98d2a86e34c52742
#
_entry.id   295cd2e115ed673f98d2a86e34c52742
#
_cell.length_a   1.000
_cell.length_b   1.000
_cell.length_c   1.000
_cell.angle_alpha   90.00
_cell.angle_beta   90.00
_cell.angle_gamma   90.00
#
_symmetry.space_group_name_H-M   'P 1'
#
loop_
_entity.id
_entity.type
_entity.pdbx_description
1 polymer ?
#
loop_
_entity_poly.entity_id
_entity_poly.type
_entity_poly.pdbx_seq_one_letter_code
_entity_poly.pdbx_strand_id
1 'polypeptide(L)'
;MSTASKRTSARKTYRTEWVDRWSPPKPLVGLQAIEKVLNRHTFLVCPESRLVVAVLARAIHDSLSLTNRRMRREARRFLLGDDFGLWCDLVGLHPDFVRFVARKAGYLADEKAYWQKVPIKVPVLAPSPDPGIAASHETVRSSAVGLCAATPLNTSGETTHA
;
A
#
# COMPACT_ATOMS: atom_id res chain seq x y z
N MET A 1 -16.43 -17.96 58.61
CA MET A 1 -17.52 -17.61 57.69
C MET A 1 -16.90 -16.82 56.50
N SER A 2 -16.67 -17.50 55.39
CA SER A 2 -15.97 -16.91 54.21
C SER A 2 -17.04 -16.40 53.22
N THR A 3 -17.13 -15.08 53.04
CA THR A 3 -18.00 -14.44 52.04
C THR A 3 -17.34 -14.48 50.67
N ALA A 4 -17.79 -15.39 49.82
CA ALA A 4 -17.35 -15.47 48.44
C ALA A 4 -17.91 -14.28 47.63
N SER A 5 -17.07 -13.31 47.30
CA SER A 5 -17.38 -12.18 46.43
C SER A 5 -17.61 -12.67 44.98
N LYS A 6 -18.87 -12.66 44.56
CA LYS A 6 -19.33 -13.01 43.23
C LYS A 6 -18.88 -11.91 42.25
N ARG A 7 -17.76 -12.08 41.55
CA ARG A 7 -17.34 -11.18 40.47
C ARG A 7 -18.33 -11.29 39.30
N THR A 8 -19.20 -10.31 39.19
CA THR A 8 -20.08 -10.13 38.04
C THR A 8 -19.24 -9.74 36.83
N SER A 9 -19.01 -10.72 35.96
CA SER A 9 -18.36 -10.47 34.67
C SER A 9 -19.28 -9.62 33.77
N ALA A 10 -18.95 -8.38 33.57
CA ALA A 10 -19.67 -7.50 32.66
C ALA A 10 -19.64 -8.09 31.23
N ARG A 11 -20.81 -8.41 30.69
CA ARG A 11 -20.98 -8.89 29.33
C ARG A 11 -20.52 -7.80 28.37
N LYS A 12 -19.44 -8.03 27.66
CA LYS A 12 -18.98 -7.16 26.56
C LYS A 12 -19.98 -7.27 25.41
N THR A 13 -20.65 -6.19 25.09
CA THR A 13 -21.51 -6.08 23.90
C THR A 13 -20.65 -5.76 22.69
N TYR A 14 -20.89 -6.49 21.59
CA TYR A 14 -20.18 -6.29 20.33
C TYR A 14 -21.17 -5.83 19.26
N ARG A 15 -20.75 -4.84 18.47
CA ARG A 15 -21.46 -4.41 17.27
C ARG A 15 -20.77 -5.03 16.06
N THR A 16 -21.55 -5.53 15.11
CA THR A 16 -21.02 -6.03 13.85
C THR A 16 -20.90 -4.88 12.85
N GLU A 17 -19.69 -4.59 12.39
CA GLU A 17 -19.42 -3.63 11.35
C GLU A 17 -18.87 -4.34 10.11
N TRP A 18 -19.23 -3.85 8.92
CA TRP A 18 -18.75 -4.41 7.67
C TRP A 18 -17.56 -3.59 7.18
N VAL A 19 -16.43 -4.25 6.98
CA VAL A 19 -15.20 -3.61 6.49
C VAL A 19 -14.82 -4.24 5.16
N ASP A 20 -14.49 -3.40 4.19
CA ASP A 20 -13.96 -3.84 2.91
C ASP A 20 -12.52 -4.34 3.10
N ARG A 21 -12.32 -5.63 2.90
CA ARG A 21 -11.01 -6.27 2.99
C ARG A 21 -10.59 -6.78 1.63
N TRP A 22 -9.40 -6.40 1.21
CA TRP A 22 -8.80 -6.97 0.02
C TRP A 22 -8.15 -8.31 0.34
N SER A 23 -8.58 -9.36 -0.36
CA SER A 23 -8.09 -10.72 -0.19
C SER A 23 -7.66 -11.26 -1.55
N PRO A 24 -6.42 -10.98 -1.99
CA PRO A 24 -5.94 -11.42 -3.29
C PRO A 24 -5.82 -12.94 -3.35
N PRO A 25 -5.85 -13.52 -4.56
CA PRO A 25 -5.58 -14.92 -4.74
C PRO A 25 -4.14 -15.24 -4.32
N LYS A 26 -3.91 -16.47 -3.89
CA LYS A 26 -2.54 -16.94 -3.69
C LYS A 26 -1.85 -17.08 -5.04
N PRO A 27 -0.62 -16.56 -5.20
CA PRO A 27 0.12 -16.73 -6.44
C PRO A 27 0.40 -18.21 -6.70
N LEU A 28 0.31 -18.63 -7.96
CA LEU A 28 0.55 -20.00 -8.39
C LEU A 28 2.02 -20.40 -8.29
N VAL A 29 2.91 -19.43 -8.47
CA VAL A 29 4.37 -19.63 -8.47
C VAL A 29 5.06 -18.56 -7.63
N GLY A 30 6.17 -18.93 -6.98
CA GLY A 30 6.96 -17.99 -6.19
C GLY A 30 7.83 -17.06 -7.06
N LEU A 31 8.37 -16.02 -6.43
CA LEU A 31 9.25 -15.03 -7.04
C LEU A 31 10.42 -15.65 -7.82
N GLN A 32 11.11 -16.63 -7.23
CA GLN A 32 12.24 -17.29 -7.86
C GLN A 32 11.89 -18.04 -9.15
N ALA A 33 10.67 -18.60 -9.23
CA ALA A 33 10.21 -19.27 -10.43
C ALA A 33 9.96 -18.27 -11.56
N ILE A 34 9.39 -17.11 -11.25
CA ILE A 34 9.22 -16.01 -12.21
C ILE A 34 10.57 -15.54 -12.71
N GLU A 35 11.50 -15.28 -11.80
CA GLU A 35 12.85 -14.84 -12.17
C GLU A 35 13.55 -15.86 -13.10
N LYS A 36 13.45 -17.16 -12.81
CA LYS A 36 13.98 -18.23 -13.70
C LYS A 36 13.32 -18.22 -15.07
N VAL A 37 12.01 -18.02 -15.16
CA VAL A 37 11.29 -17.94 -16.42
C VAL A 37 11.76 -16.73 -17.22
N LEU A 38 11.85 -15.56 -16.62
CA LEU A 38 12.30 -14.34 -17.28
C LEU A 38 13.75 -14.48 -17.76
N ASN A 39 14.66 -14.96 -16.89
CA ASN A 39 16.07 -15.18 -17.25
C ASN A 39 16.27 -16.16 -18.42
N ARG A 40 15.35 -17.12 -18.59
CA ARG A 40 15.42 -18.07 -19.71
C ARG A 40 15.11 -17.43 -21.07
N HIS A 41 14.39 -16.30 -21.05
CA HIS A 41 13.95 -15.57 -22.23
C HIS A 41 14.75 -14.27 -22.49
N THR A 42 15.71 -13.94 -21.64
CA THR A 42 16.58 -12.79 -21.85
C THR A 42 17.63 -13.10 -22.93
N PHE A 43 17.88 -12.12 -23.79
CA PHE A 43 18.86 -12.23 -24.85
C PHE A 43 20.30 -12.10 -24.36
N LEU A 44 20.51 -11.32 -23.32
CA LEU A 44 21.81 -10.99 -22.77
C LEU A 44 22.05 -11.74 -21.45
N VAL A 45 23.08 -12.54 -21.40
CA VAL A 45 23.50 -13.25 -20.17
C VAL A 45 24.65 -12.48 -19.51
N CYS A 46 24.39 -11.24 -19.10
CA CYS A 46 25.35 -10.42 -18.36
C CYS A 46 24.82 -10.16 -16.92
N PRO A 47 25.70 -9.78 -15.98
CA PRO A 47 25.28 -9.49 -14.61
C PRO A 47 24.22 -8.40 -14.51
N GLU A 48 24.31 -7.38 -15.36
CA GLU A 48 23.39 -6.24 -15.44
C GLU A 48 21.99 -6.70 -15.86
N SER A 49 21.88 -7.58 -16.86
CA SER A 49 20.60 -8.12 -17.30
C SER A 49 19.90 -8.93 -16.19
N ARG A 50 20.68 -9.69 -15.39
CA ARG A 50 20.15 -10.40 -14.23
C ARG A 50 19.59 -9.45 -13.17
N LEU A 51 20.26 -8.32 -12.96
CA LEU A 51 19.76 -7.28 -12.04
C LEU A 51 18.42 -6.71 -12.51
N VAL A 52 18.34 -6.36 -13.82
CA VAL A 52 17.09 -5.86 -14.39
C VAL A 52 15.97 -6.89 -14.28
N VAL A 53 16.24 -8.16 -14.59
CA VAL A 53 15.26 -9.25 -14.42
C VAL A 53 14.81 -9.40 -12.95
N ALA A 54 15.74 -9.30 -12.01
CA ALA A 54 15.41 -9.35 -10.60
C ALA A 54 14.49 -8.17 -10.18
N VAL A 55 14.73 -6.97 -10.70
CA VAL A 55 13.86 -5.80 -10.50
C VAL A 55 12.48 -6.05 -11.10
N LEU A 56 12.38 -6.56 -12.32
CA LEU A 56 11.09 -6.88 -12.95
C LEU A 56 10.33 -7.95 -12.16
N ALA A 57 11.00 -9.02 -11.76
CA ALA A 57 10.41 -10.08 -10.95
C ALA A 57 9.94 -9.54 -9.59
N ARG A 58 10.72 -8.65 -8.97
CA ARG A 58 10.34 -7.99 -7.73
C ARG A 58 9.11 -7.10 -7.89
N ALA A 59 9.05 -6.30 -8.95
CA ALA A 59 7.88 -5.49 -9.27
C ALA A 59 6.62 -6.33 -9.45
N ILE A 60 6.74 -7.49 -10.12
CA ILE A 60 5.63 -8.47 -10.24
C ILE A 60 5.20 -8.94 -8.85
N HIS A 61 6.12 -9.35 -8.00
CA HIS A 61 5.80 -9.80 -6.65
C HIS A 61 5.12 -8.71 -5.81
N ASP A 62 5.64 -7.48 -5.87
CA ASP A 62 5.14 -6.36 -5.08
C ASP A 62 3.75 -5.88 -5.55
N SER A 63 3.37 -6.19 -6.80
CA SER A 63 2.01 -5.92 -7.33
C SER A 63 0.90 -6.66 -6.59
N LEU A 64 1.24 -7.67 -5.79
CA LEU A 64 0.32 -8.46 -4.96
C LEU A 64 0.55 -8.23 -3.45
N SER A 65 1.37 -7.25 -3.05
CA SER A 65 1.68 -6.99 -1.64
C SER A 65 0.42 -6.75 -0.80
N LEU A 66 0.27 -7.56 0.25
CA LEU A 66 -0.85 -7.47 1.21
C LEU A 66 -0.65 -6.35 2.23
N THR A 67 0.60 -6.16 2.64
CA THR A 67 0.94 -5.29 3.76
C THR A 67 1.05 -3.83 3.36
N ASN A 68 1.51 -3.56 2.14
CA ASN A 68 1.77 -2.20 1.68
C ASN A 68 0.95 -1.84 0.43
N ARG A 69 -0.19 -1.16 0.65
CA ARG A 69 -1.08 -0.71 -0.42
C ARG A 69 -0.40 0.28 -1.38
N ARG A 70 0.51 1.12 -0.88
CA ARG A 70 1.24 2.10 -1.69
C ARG A 70 2.18 1.38 -2.65
N MET A 71 3.02 0.48 -2.12
CA MET A 71 3.95 -0.34 -2.92
C MET A 71 3.20 -1.13 -4.00
N ARG A 72 2.07 -1.76 -3.65
CA ARG A 72 1.23 -2.48 -4.61
C ARG A 72 0.76 -1.59 -5.75
N ARG A 73 0.28 -0.38 -5.46
CA ARG A 73 -0.18 0.57 -6.48
C ARG A 73 0.95 1.05 -7.37
N GLU A 74 2.10 1.35 -6.79
CA GLU A 74 3.30 1.79 -7.51
C GLU A 74 3.81 0.68 -8.44
N ALA A 75 3.92 -0.55 -7.93
CA ALA A 75 4.31 -1.71 -8.73
C ALA A 75 3.34 -1.98 -9.90
N ARG A 76 2.03 -1.88 -9.67
CA ARG A 76 1.03 -2.03 -10.74
C ARG A 76 1.09 -0.90 -11.75
N ARG A 77 1.29 0.34 -11.30
CA ARG A 77 1.48 1.48 -12.21
C ARG A 77 2.71 1.30 -13.06
N PHE A 78 3.81 0.84 -12.48
CA PHE A 78 5.03 0.53 -13.22
C PHE A 78 4.79 -0.57 -14.28
N LEU A 79 4.22 -1.71 -13.91
CA LEU A 79 3.99 -2.84 -14.83
C LEU A 79 3.01 -2.51 -15.96
N LEU A 80 2.06 -1.62 -15.74
CA LEU A 80 1.04 -1.24 -16.73
C LEU A 80 1.35 0.07 -17.45
N GLY A 81 2.36 0.82 -16.98
CA GLY A 81 2.79 2.08 -17.56
C GLY A 81 3.65 1.89 -18.82
N ASP A 82 3.92 3.01 -19.48
CA ASP A 82 4.69 3.05 -20.74
C ASP A 82 6.18 2.86 -20.48
N ASP A 83 6.70 3.37 -19.37
CA ASP A 83 8.10 3.23 -18.97
C ASP A 83 8.55 1.77 -18.81
N PHE A 84 7.60 0.87 -18.57
CA PHE A 84 7.87 -0.56 -18.42
C PHE A 84 8.50 -1.18 -19.68
N GLY A 85 8.12 -0.67 -20.85
CA GLY A 85 8.70 -1.09 -22.12
C GLY A 85 10.21 -0.91 -22.15
N LEU A 86 10.71 0.26 -21.74
CA LEU A 86 12.14 0.57 -21.70
C LEU A 86 12.94 -0.42 -20.84
N TRP A 87 12.39 -0.81 -19.68
CA TRP A 87 13.03 -1.80 -18.81
C TRP A 87 13.08 -3.20 -19.44
N CYS A 88 12.05 -3.57 -20.18
CA CYS A 88 12.02 -4.84 -20.89
C CYS A 88 13.00 -4.85 -22.06
N ASP A 89 13.12 -3.74 -22.80
CA ASP A 89 14.02 -3.59 -23.93
C ASP A 89 15.50 -3.72 -23.50
N LEU A 90 15.87 -3.24 -22.30
CA LEU A 90 17.23 -3.40 -21.77
C LEU A 90 17.70 -4.86 -21.69
N VAL A 91 16.79 -5.80 -21.59
CA VAL A 91 17.08 -7.24 -21.47
C VAL A 91 16.55 -8.07 -22.64
N GLY A 92 16.00 -7.40 -23.64
CA GLY A 92 15.43 -8.03 -24.83
C GLY A 92 14.15 -8.82 -24.56
N LEU A 93 13.38 -8.44 -23.53
CA LEU A 93 12.09 -9.04 -23.20
C LEU A 93 10.96 -8.21 -23.83
N HIS A 94 9.95 -8.90 -24.38
CA HIS A 94 8.74 -8.21 -24.81
C HIS A 94 7.86 -7.86 -23.60
N PRO A 95 7.40 -6.61 -23.42
CA PRO A 95 6.64 -6.19 -22.26
C PRO A 95 5.34 -6.98 -22.05
N ASP A 96 4.65 -7.34 -23.15
CA ASP A 96 3.42 -8.12 -23.04
C ASP A 96 3.68 -9.57 -22.61
N PHE A 97 4.85 -10.13 -22.94
CA PHE A 97 5.24 -11.43 -22.41
C PHE A 97 5.40 -11.38 -20.89
N VAL A 98 6.08 -10.37 -20.37
CA VAL A 98 6.26 -10.20 -18.91
C VAL A 98 4.91 -9.99 -18.21
N ARG A 99 4.03 -9.15 -18.79
CA ARG A 99 2.66 -8.95 -18.31
C ARG A 99 1.84 -10.24 -18.35
N PHE A 100 1.98 -11.03 -19.40
CA PHE A 100 1.33 -12.33 -19.53
C PHE A 100 1.78 -13.29 -18.44
N VAL A 101 3.09 -13.41 -18.21
CA VAL A 101 3.65 -14.23 -17.12
C VAL A 101 3.10 -13.79 -15.78
N ALA A 102 3.08 -12.49 -15.49
CA ALA A 102 2.55 -11.93 -14.24
C ALA A 102 1.06 -12.24 -14.04
N ARG A 103 0.24 -12.16 -15.11
CA ARG A 103 -1.20 -12.51 -15.06
C ARG A 103 -1.40 -14.00 -14.84
N LYS A 104 -0.69 -14.86 -15.58
CA LYS A 104 -0.80 -16.31 -15.44
C LYS A 104 -0.32 -16.82 -14.09
N ALA A 105 0.69 -16.18 -13.51
CA ALA A 105 1.16 -16.46 -12.16
C ALA A 105 0.22 -15.95 -11.05
N GLY A 106 -0.81 -15.17 -11.40
CA GLY A 106 -1.81 -14.64 -10.44
C GLY A 106 -1.42 -13.32 -9.77
N TYR A 107 -0.31 -12.68 -10.16
CA TYR A 107 0.15 -11.44 -9.54
C TYR A 107 -0.59 -10.19 -10.04
N LEU A 108 -1.01 -10.16 -11.30
CA LEU A 108 -1.81 -9.09 -11.90
C LEU A 108 -3.30 -9.44 -11.94
N ALA A 109 -3.82 -10.02 -10.87
CA ALA A 109 -5.25 -10.28 -10.73
C ALA A 109 -6.06 -8.99 -10.67
N ASP A 110 -7.31 -9.02 -11.13
CA ASP A 110 -8.20 -7.86 -11.09
C ASP A 110 -8.45 -7.44 -9.63
N GLU A 111 -8.01 -6.22 -9.28
CA GLU A 111 -8.10 -5.73 -7.91
C GLU A 111 -9.54 -5.64 -7.42
N LYS A 112 -10.49 -5.30 -8.31
CA LYS A 112 -11.90 -5.14 -7.95
C LYS A 112 -12.56 -6.45 -7.57
N ALA A 113 -12.18 -7.55 -8.21
CA ALA A 113 -12.78 -8.86 -7.98
C ALA A 113 -12.48 -9.44 -6.59
N TYR A 114 -11.45 -8.94 -5.93
CA TYR A 114 -10.94 -9.49 -4.65
C TYR A 114 -11.22 -8.63 -3.43
N TRP A 115 -12.09 -7.61 -3.56
CA TRP A 115 -12.62 -6.88 -2.41
C TRP A 115 -13.82 -7.63 -1.83
N GLN A 116 -13.73 -7.99 -0.57
CA GLN A 116 -14.80 -8.69 0.16
C GLN A 116 -15.22 -7.87 1.37
N LYS A 117 -16.53 -7.80 1.59
CA LYS A 117 -17.09 -7.26 2.83
C LYS A 117 -16.99 -8.32 3.91
N VAL A 118 -16.18 -8.06 4.92
CA VAL A 118 -15.96 -8.98 6.04
C VAL A 118 -16.59 -8.37 7.29
N PRO A 119 -17.44 -9.10 8.02
CA PRO A 119 -17.99 -8.63 9.28
C PRO A 119 -16.90 -8.68 10.35
N ILE A 120 -16.66 -7.56 11.02
CA ILE A 120 -15.80 -7.48 12.20
C ILE A 120 -16.66 -7.19 13.43
N LYS A 121 -16.30 -7.82 14.55
CA LYS A 121 -16.93 -7.56 15.84
C LYS A 121 -16.16 -6.44 16.54
N VAL A 122 -16.76 -5.25 16.59
CA VAL A 122 -16.19 -4.11 17.30
C VAL A 122 -16.77 -4.08 18.70
N PRO A 123 -15.95 -4.01 19.76
CA PRO A 123 -16.45 -3.84 21.10
C PRO A 123 -17.18 -2.49 21.20
N VAL A 124 -18.43 -2.52 21.66
CA VAL A 124 -19.16 -1.30 21.96
C VAL A 124 -18.56 -0.76 23.27
N LEU A 125 -17.74 0.30 23.16
CA LEU A 125 -17.36 1.04 24.35
C LEU A 125 -18.63 1.65 24.95
N ALA A 126 -18.85 1.38 26.25
CA ALA A 126 -19.86 2.10 26.97
C ALA A 126 -19.61 3.61 26.79
N PRO A 127 -20.65 4.42 26.54
CA PRO A 127 -20.48 5.85 26.46
C PRO A 127 -19.74 6.30 27.73
N SER A 128 -18.63 7.01 27.54
CA SER A 128 -17.92 7.62 28.65
C SER A 128 -18.94 8.43 29.42
N PRO A 129 -19.05 8.29 30.76
CA PRO A 129 -19.91 9.19 31.55
C PRO A 129 -19.44 10.61 31.20
N ASP A 130 -20.35 11.40 30.67
CA ASP A 130 -20.08 12.79 30.32
C ASP A 130 -19.33 13.45 31.48
N PRO A 131 -18.15 14.04 31.28
CA PRO A 131 -17.55 14.88 32.26
C PRO A 131 -18.53 16.05 32.45
N GLY A 132 -19.29 16.00 33.55
CA GLY A 132 -20.32 16.99 33.87
C GLY A 132 -19.85 18.39 33.50
N ILE A 133 -20.72 19.09 32.82
CA ILE A 133 -20.58 20.48 32.42
C ILE A 133 -20.24 21.28 33.67
N ALA A 134 -18.97 21.40 34.00
CA ALA A 134 -18.48 22.44 34.90
C ALA A 134 -18.38 23.70 34.01
N ALA A 135 -19.47 24.44 34.03
CA ALA A 135 -19.48 25.81 33.53
C ALA A 135 -18.40 26.59 34.28
N SER A 136 -17.33 26.89 33.57
CA SER A 136 -16.41 27.93 34.00
C SER A 136 -16.17 28.80 32.77
N HIS A 137 -16.97 29.87 32.75
CA HIS A 137 -16.68 31.09 32.02
C HIS A 137 -15.24 31.51 32.35
N GLU A 138 -14.33 31.36 31.42
CA GLU A 138 -13.09 32.10 31.46
C GLU A 138 -12.84 32.77 30.10
N THR A 139 -13.19 34.03 30.12
CA THR A 139 -12.89 35.07 29.17
C THR A 139 -11.38 35.15 29.01
N VAL A 140 -10.80 34.67 27.94
CA VAL A 140 -9.42 34.98 27.58
C VAL A 140 -9.39 35.79 26.30
N ARG A 141 -8.93 37.00 26.56
CA ARG A 141 -8.63 38.10 25.65
C ARG A 141 -7.83 37.67 24.39
N SER A 142 -8.31 38.18 23.29
CA SER A 142 -7.58 38.52 22.10
C SER A 142 -6.13 38.97 22.38
N SER A 143 -5.17 38.34 21.73
CA SER A 143 -3.90 38.98 21.38
C SER A 143 -3.50 38.54 19.98
N ALA A 144 -3.75 39.43 19.06
CA ALA A 144 -3.10 39.47 17.75
C ALA A 144 -1.59 39.65 17.97
N VAL A 145 -0.78 39.07 17.13
CA VAL A 145 0.43 39.63 16.48
C VAL A 145 1.25 38.46 15.91
N GLY A 146 1.65 38.58 14.67
CA GLY A 146 2.73 37.74 14.11
C GLY A 146 2.63 37.48 12.62
N LEU A 147 2.61 38.56 11.86
CA LEU A 147 2.91 38.61 10.43
C LEU A 147 4.34 38.14 10.19
N CYS A 148 4.57 37.08 9.41
CA CYS A 148 5.88 36.81 8.82
C CYS A 148 5.71 36.46 7.34
N ALA A 149 6.33 37.32 6.55
CA ALA A 149 6.36 37.38 5.13
C ALA A 149 7.03 36.17 4.47
N ALA A 150 6.41 35.68 3.41
CA ALA A 150 6.99 34.74 2.46
C ALA A 150 7.89 35.50 1.48
N THR A 151 9.13 35.03 1.31
CA THR A 151 10.05 35.49 0.27
C THR A 151 10.05 34.45 -0.87
N PRO A 152 9.77 34.81 -2.11
CA PRO A 152 9.94 33.91 -3.24
C PRO A 152 11.39 33.99 -3.74
N LEU A 153 12.11 32.87 -3.75
CA LEU A 153 13.36 32.69 -4.45
C LEU A 153 13.09 32.29 -5.90
N ASN A 154 13.22 33.29 -6.74
CA ASN A 154 13.33 33.19 -8.18
C ASN A 154 14.77 32.80 -8.53
N THR A 155 14.99 31.69 -9.22
CA THR A 155 16.30 31.39 -9.83
C THR A 155 16.07 30.95 -11.28
N SER A 156 16.07 31.94 -12.13
CA SER A 156 16.36 31.80 -13.56
C SER A 156 17.84 31.42 -13.70
N GLY A 157 18.10 30.27 -14.35
CA GLY A 157 19.43 29.84 -14.75
C GLY A 157 19.39 29.37 -16.19
N GLU A 158 19.48 30.34 -17.07
CA GLU A 158 19.74 30.23 -18.50
C GLU A 158 21.24 29.83 -18.66
N THR A 159 21.51 28.73 -19.36
CA THR A 159 22.85 28.45 -19.87
C THR A 159 22.78 27.89 -21.28
N THR A 160 22.93 28.79 -22.22
CA THR A 160 23.32 28.59 -23.62
C THR A 160 24.80 28.23 -23.66
N HIS A 161 25.17 27.13 -24.35
CA HIS A 161 26.48 26.94 -25.00
C HIS A 161 26.29 25.97 -26.17
N ALA A 162 26.61 26.49 -27.22
CA ALA A 162 27.29 26.33 -28.51
C ALA A 162 27.75 24.91 -28.83
#